data_19b0eb49bbc2ab12bdf5adddde78edbe
#
_entry.id   19b0eb49bbc2ab12bdf5adddde78edbe
#
_cell.length_a   1.000
_cell.length_b   1.000
_cell.length_c   1.000
_cell.angle_alpha   90.00
_cell.angle_beta   90.00
_cell.angle_gamma   90.00
#
_symmetry.space_group_name_H-M   'P 1'
#
loop_
_entity.id
_entity.type
_entity.pdbx_description
1 polymer ?
#
loop_
_entity_poly.entity_id
_entity_poly.type
_entity_poly.pdbx_seq_one_letter_code
_entity_poly.pdbx_strand_id
1 'polypeptide(L)'
;MAEVTFPQLIQRACGIDVHLKVVVATIDGVGIHRETRSFKTFTSSLNELKEWLLSNGVTHVAMESTGVYWKPVYKVLEDSIPNVWIVNARHIKNVPGHKTDKMDSEWICKLLLAGLLKPSYIPPKEQRQLRDLTRYRNKLIQQIASEKNRMMRILEDCNIKLSSVVSDTSGATATSLIDMLCEGKVLTLDDIKSVYHGKLSASPEELLEACTGFVEEHHIYLLQMIRKDISQTQQLVSELSERIKILLSKYENVLELLKEIPGFSTKVVEDLVSEIGLDMSHFPSEKHLSSWAGLSPGNNESAGKKKCPNHSRKQTGKGGNYRSRMDCDPYKEYVFQ
;
A
#
# COMPACT_ATOMS: atom_id res chain seq x y z
N MET A 1 30.15 -21.15 24.19
CA MET A 1 29.22 -20.06 24.60
C MET A 1 28.06 -20.73 25.33
N ALA A 2 27.61 -20.20 26.47
CA ALA A 2 26.48 -20.79 27.19
C ALA A 2 25.21 -20.65 26.34
N GLU A 3 24.46 -21.71 26.17
CA GLU A 3 23.17 -21.73 25.48
C GLU A 3 22.16 -20.93 26.32
N VAL A 4 21.58 -19.87 25.73
CA VAL A 4 20.56 -19.10 26.43
C VAL A 4 19.30 -19.95 26.52
N THR A 5 18.88 -20.31 27.72
CA THR A 5 17.65 -21.05 27.99
C THR A 5 16.58 -20.11 28.53
N PHE A 6 15.38 -20.16 27.94
CA PHE A 6 14.21 -19.41 28.38
C PHE A 6 13.17 -20.36 28.97
N PRO A 7 12.32 -19.92 29.93
CA PRO A 7 11.18 -20.71 30.33
C PRO A 7 10.22 -20.92 29.15
N GLN A 8 9.71 -22.14 29.01
CA GLN A 8 8.78 -22.50 27.95
C GLN A 8 7.35 -22.16 28.36
N LEU A 9 6.67 -21.30 27.60
CA LEU A 9 5.28 -20.90 27.82
C LEU A 9 4.31 -21.55 26.82
N ILE A 10 4.79 -21.89 25.61
CA ILE A 10 4.03 -22.55 24.56
C ILE A 10 4.46 -23.99 24.45
N GLN A 11 3.50 -24.92 24.40
CA GLN A 11 3.83 -26.35 24.44
C GLN A 11 4.56 -26.85 23.19
N ARG A 12 4.05 -26.54 22.00
CA ARG A 12 4.63 -26.95 20.72
C ARG A 12 4.56 -25.81 19.72
N ALA A 13 5.68 -25.47 19.12
CA ALA A 13 5.80 -24.34 18.22
C ALA A 13 6.62 -24.69 16.98
N CYS A 14 6.43 -23.88 15.94
CA CYS A 14 7.26 -23.87 14.77
C CYS A 14 7.73 -22.44 14.45
N GLY A 15 9.04 -22.29 14.28
CA GLY A 15 9.63 -21.09 13.69
C GLY A 15 9.89 -21.30 12.20
N ILE A 16 9.50 -20.35 11.38
CA ILE A 16 9.66 -20.44 9.92
C ILE A 16 10.47 -19.25 9.41
N ASP A 17 11.51 -19.57 8.66
CA ASP A 17 12.24 -18.60 7.84
C ASP A 17 11.83 -18.78 6.38
N VAL A 18 11.39 -17.67 5.74
CA VAL A 18 10.76 -17.70 4.43
C VAL A 18 11.61 -16.97 3.41
N HIS A 19 12.05 -17.67 2.38
CA HIS A 19 12.76 -17.14 1.23
C HIS A 19 11.97 -17.34 -0.08
N LEU A 20 12.45 -16.74 -1.18
CA LEU A 20 11.83 -16.86 -2.51
C LEU A 20 11.66 -18.32 -2.98
N LYS A 21 12.64 -19.18 -2.73
CA LYS A 21 12.69 -20.55 -3.29
C LYS A 21 12.54 -21.63 -2.25
N VAL A 22 12.73 -21.31 -0.96
CA VAL A 22 12.76 -22.26 0.14
C VAL A 22 12.13 -21.69 1.38
N VAL A 23 11.47 -22.55 2.12
CA VAL A 23 10.93 -22.31 3.45
C VAL A 23 11.66 -23.25 4.40
N VAL A 24 12.34 -22.70 5.39
CA VAL A 24 13.01 -23.48 6.44
C VAL A 24 12.15 -23.42 7.69
N ALA A 25 11.70 -24.56 8.19
CA ALA A 25 10.82 -24.66 9.33
C ALA A 25 11.45 -25.55 10.42
N THR A 26 11.44 -25.02 11.65
CA THR A 26 11.93 -25.76 12.84
C THR A 26 10.79 -25.94 13.80
N ILE A 27 10.50 -27.17 14.19
CA ILE A 27 9.58 -27.52 15.29
C ILE A 27 10.36 -27.83 16.56
N ASP A 28 9.76 -27.47 17.70
CA ASP A 28 10.29 -27.81 19.02
C ASP A 28 9.15 -27.75 20.07
N GLY A 29 9.31 -28.43 21.18
CA GLY A 29 8.34 -28.36 22.28
C GLY A 29 8.16 -29.64 23.05
N VAL A 30 7.13 -29.70 23.90
CA VAL A 30 6.85 -30.81 24.82
C VAL A 30 6.46 -32.05 24.03
N GLY A 31 7.22 -33.14 24.24
CA GLY A 31 6.94 -34.46 23.65
C GLY A 31 7.29 -34.59 22.17
N ILE A 32 8.02 -33.61 21.59
CA ILE A 32 8.59 -33.69 20.26
C ILE A 32 10.09 -33.39 20.31
N HIS A 33 10.85 -34.02 19.42
CA HIS A 33 12.26 -33.66 19.24
C HIS A 33 12.38 -32.44 18.33
N ARG A 34 13.34 -31.56 18.62
CA ARG A 34 13.64 -30.47 17.72
C ARG A 34 14.04 -31.03 16.36
N GLU A 35 13.34 -30.60 15.34
CA GLU A 35 13.60 -31.01 13.97
C GLU A 35 13.48 -29.81 13.02
N THR A 36 14.42 -29.66 12.10
CA THR A 36 14.42 -28.64 11.07
C THR A 36 14.29 -29.30 9.70
N ARG A 37 13.31 -28.85 8.92
CA ARG A 37 13.09 -29.28 7.53
C ARG A 37 13.06 -28.10 6.58
N SER A 38 13.46 -28.35 5.34
CA SER A 38 13.39 -27.39 4.25
C SER A 38 12.33 -27.85 3.24
N PHE A 39 11.48 -26.91 2.86
CA PHE A 39 10.40 -27.11 1.89
C PHE A 39 10.58 -26.17 0.73
N LYS A 40 10.16 -26.60 -0.48
CA LYS A 40 10.05 -25.69 -1.62
C LYS A 40 8.84 -24.76 -1.45
N THR A 41 8.84 -23.62 -2.12
CA THR A 41 7.72 -22.66 -2.04
C THR A 41 6.53 -23.00 -2.95
N PHE A 42 6.53 -24.18 -3.58
CA PHE A 42 5.40 -24.68 -4.37
C PHE A 42 4.25 -25.15 -3.46
N THR A 43 3.02 -25.01 -3.95
CA THR A 43 1.81 -25.34 -3.18
C THR A 43 1.81 -26.76 -2.62
N SER A 44 2.30 -27.74 -3.39
CA SER A 44 2.43 -29.14 -2.92
C SER A 44 3.33 -29.23 -1.69
N SER A 45 4.51 -28.62 -1.75
CA SER A 45 5.49 -28.66 -0.67
C SER A 45 5.04 -27.83 0.56
N LEU A 46 4.28 -26.75 0.36
CA LEU A 46 3.65 -26.02 1.47
C LEU A 46 2.52 -26.84 2.13
N ASN A 47 1.81 -27.68 1.38
CA ASN A 47 0.87 -28.64 1.97
C ASN A 47 1.59 -29.74 2.75
N GLU A 48 2.74 -30.24 2.27
CA GLU A 48 3.60 -31.16 3.02
C GLU A 48 4.05 -30.52 4.35
N LEU A 49 4.46 -29.25 4.33
CA LEU A 49 4.77 -28.49 5.54
C LEU A 49 3.56 -28.47 6.50
N LYS A 50 2.37 -28.16 6.02
CA LYS A 50 1.16 -28.13 6.83
C LYS A 50 0.88 -29.49 7.47
N GLU A 51 0.88 -30.56 6.70
CA GLU A 51 0.65 -31.93 7.23
C GLU A 51 1.72 -32.34 8.25
N TRP A 52 2.98 -31.98 8.02
CA TRP A 52 4.06 -32.20 8.98
C TRP A 52 3.83 -31.47 10.31
N LEU A 53 3.39 -30.20 10.26
CA LEU A 53 3.07 -29.42 11.46
C LEU A 53 1.88 -30.01 12.23
N LEU A 54 0.83 -30.42 11.53
CA LEU A 54 -0.38 -31.02 12.12
C LEU A 54 -0.06 -32.39 12.77
N SER A 55 0.72 -33.25 12.10
CA SER A 55 1.12 -34.55 12.61
C SER A 55 1.97 -34.48 13.89
N ASN A 56 2.71 -33.37 14.07
CA ASN A 56 3.48 -33.08 15.28
C ASN A 56 2.69 -32.31 16.35
N GLY A 57 1.41 -32.00 16.09
CA GLY A 57 0.55 -31.28 17.03
C GLY A 57 1.01 -29.86 17.32
N VAL A 58 1.61 -29.20 16.34
CA VAL A 58 2.06 -27.80 16.44
C VAL A 58 0.83 -26.89 16.51
N THR A 59 0.77 -26.05 17.53
CA THR A 59 -0.35 -25.13 17.79
C THR A 59 0.00 -23.67 17.49
N HIS A 60 1.29 -23.35 17.47
CA HIS A 60 1.78 -21.99 17.24
C HIS A 60 2.86 -22.00 16.17
N VAL A 61 2.71 -21.14 15.19
CA VAL A 61 3.70 -20.91 14.13
C VAL A 61 4.06 -19.44 14.11
N ALA A 62 5.34 -19.12 14.01
CA ALA A 62 5.80 -17.76 13.78
C ALA A 62 6.72 -17.69 12.56
N MET A 63 6.55 -16.65 11.75
CA MET A 63 7.41 -16.35 10.61
C MET A 63 7.69 -14.86 10.49
N GLU A 64 8.87 -14.53 9.94
CA GLU A 64 9.23 -13.13 9.70
C GLU A 64 8.46 -12.56 8.51
N SER A 65 8.08 -11.29 8.61
CA SER A 65 7.37 -10.53 7.59
C SER A 65 8.25 -10.08 6.44
N THR A 66 9.16 -10.91 5.95
CA THR A 66 10.07 -10.54 4.86
C THR A 66 9.34 -10.45 3.52
N GLY A 67 9.17 -9.24 3.02
CA GLY A 67 8.55 -8.97 1.71
C GLY A 67 7.15 -9.56 1.57
N VAL A 68 6.89 -10.23 0.44
CA VAL A 68 5.59 -10.88 0.13
C VAL A 68 5.62 -12.41 0.35
N TYR A 69 6.79 -12.98 0.63
CA TYR A 69 7.01 -14.42 0.59
C TYR A 69 6.28 -15.19 1.69
N TRP A 70 6.00 -14.55 2.82
CA TRP A 70 5.23 -15.15 3.91
C TRP A 70 3.75 -15.38 3.55
N LYS A 71 3.17 -14.58 2.63
CA LYS A 71 1.73 -14.65 2.30
C LYS A 71 1.25 -16.03 1.83
N PRO A 72 1.94 -16.74 0.91
CA PRO A 72 1.54 -18.08 0.52
C PRO A 72 1.61 -19.09 1.67
N VAL A 73 2.64 -19.02 2.51
CA VAL A 73 2.80 -19.90 3.69
C VAL A 73 1.68 -19.64 4.68
N TYR A 74 1.42 -18.37 5.00
CA TYR A 74 0.32 -17.96 5.89
C TYR A 74 -1.02 -18.50 5.38
N LYS A 75 -1.32 -18.31 4.07
CA LYS A 75 -2.58 -18.75 3.46
C LYS A 75 -2.81 -20.27 3.53
N VAL A 76 -1.75 -21.08 3.49
CA VAL A 76 -1.86 -22.53 3.61
C VAL A 76 -2.11 -22.96 5.07
N LEU A 77 -1.62 -22.18 6.04
CA LEU A 77 -1.65 -22.51 7.45
C LEU A 77 -2.82 -21.88 8.22
N GLU A 78 -3.33 -20.69 7.79
CA GLU A 78 -4.26 -19.85 8.55
C GLU A 78 -5.57 -20.56 8.97
N ASP A 79 -6.07 -21.49 8.15
CA ASP A 79 -7.31 -22.23 8.42
C ASP A 79 -7.09 -23.54 9.21
N SER A 80 -5.83 -23.97 9.39
CA SER A 80 -5.49 -25.28 9.93
C SER A 80 -4.71 -25.23 11.24
N ILE A 81 -3.95 -24.17 11.46
CA ILE A 81 -3.16 -23.98 12.68
C ILE A 81 -3.79 -22.86 13.51
N PRO A 82 -4.06 -23.09 14.81
CA PRO A 82 -4.79 -22.11 15.65
C PRO A 82 -4.10 -20.73 15.75
N ASN A 83 -2.77 -20.71 15.78
CA ASN A 83 -2.00 -19.50 16.00
C ASN A 83 -0.87 -19.39 14.96
N VAL A 84 -1.12 -18.63 13.88
CA VAL A 84 -0.11 -18.32 12.87
C VAL A 84 0.27 -16.84 12.99
N TRP A 85 1.48 -16.58 13.47
CA TRP A 85 1.97 -15.26 13.78
C TRP A 85 2.95 -14.77 12.72
N ILE A 86 2.71 -13.56 12.24
CA ILE A 86 3.70 -12.81 11.45
C ILE A 86 4.38 -11.85 12.41
N VAL A 87 5.70 -11.88 12.45
CA VAL A 87 6.49 -11.11 13.41
C VAL A 87 7.44 -10.16 12.70
N ASN A 88 7.64 -8.99 13.30
CA ASN A 88 8.51 -7.97 12.73
C ASN A 88 9.99 -8.36 12.93
N ALA A 89 10.77 -8.29 11.85
CA ALA A 89 12.21 -8.53 11.84
C ALA A 89 12.99 -7.73 12.92
N ARG A 90 12.55 -6.51 13.23
CA ARG A 90 13.18 -5.67 14.25
C ARG A 90 13.01 -6.26 15.65
N HIS A 91 11.85 -6.86 15.95
CA HIS A 91 11.63 -7.51 17.24
C HIS A 91 12.53 -8.72 17.42
N ILE A 92 12.67 -9.55 16.39
CA ILE A 92 13.56 -10.72 16.40
C ILE A 92 15.02 -10.30 16.60
N LYS A 93 15.46 -9.23 15.94
CA LYS A 93 16.86 -8.72 15.99
C LYS A 93 17.20 -8.01 17.28
N ASN A 94 16.25 -7.50 18.03
CA ASN A 94 16.47 -6.77 19.27
C ASN A 94 16.67 -7.70 20.48
N VAL A 95 16.38 -9.00 20.35
CA VAL A 95 16.67 -9.97 21.42
C VAL A 95 18.14 -10.40 21.29
N PRO A 96 18.98 -10.23 22.34
CA PRO A 96 20.39 -10.61 22.30
C PRO A 96 20.55 -12.13 22.06
N GLY A 97 21.25 -12.50 20.99
CA GLY A 97 21.48 -13.90 20.62
C GLY A 97 21.95 -14.00 19.17
N HIS A 98 22.44 -15.13 18.77
CA HIS A 98 23.25 -15.35 17.57
C HIS A 98 22.65 -15.00 16.21
N LYS A 99 23.53 -14.51 15.32
CA LYS A 99 23.30 -14.33 13.89
C LYS A 99 24.05 -15.37 13.08
N THR A 100 23.33 -16.31 12.46
CA THR A 100 23.75 -16.98 11.21
C THR A 100 22.51 -17.41 10.47
N ASP A 101 22.49 -17.26 9.14
CA ASP A 101 21.32 -17.47 8.27
C ASP A 101 20.68 -18.89 8.35
N LYS A 102 21.39 -19.89 8.86
CA LYS A 102 20.85 -21.24 9.10
C LYS A 102 20.07 -21.38 10.42
N MET A 103 20.14 -20.37 11.29
CA MET A 103 19.55 -20.44 12.64
C MET A 103 18.29 -19.58 12.79
N ASP A 104 17.82 -18.93 11.74
CA ASP A 104 16.72 -17.98 11.88
C ASP A 104 15.41 -18.70 12.23
N SER A 105 15.10 -19.84 11.63
CA SER A 105 13.90 -20.64 11.98
C SER A 105 13.99 -21.24 13.40
N GLU A 106 15.17 -21.73 13.81
CA GLU A 106 15.40 -22.24 15.17
C GLU A 106 15.28 -21.13 16.22
N TRP A 107 15.82 -19.95 15.91
CA TRP A 107 15.75 -18.79 16.80
C TRP A 107 14.33 -18.27 16.93
N ILE A 108 13.59 -18.15 15.82
CA ILE A 108 12.17 -17.80 15.83
C ILE A 108 11.37 -18.82 16.68
N CYS A 109 11.63 -20.12 16.51
CA CYS A 109 10.97 -21.15 17.29
C CYS A 109 11.26 -21.01 18.79
N LYS A 110 12.52 -20.80 19.17
CA LYS A 110 12.96 -20.58 20.56
C LYS A 110 12.26 -19.38 21.20
N LEU A 111 12.22 -18.25 20.50
CA LEU A 111 11.55 -17.03 20.97
C LEU A 111 10.04 -17.21 21.08
N LEU A 112 9.43 -17.97 20.14
CA LEU A 112 8.00 -18.26 20.16
C LEU A 112 7.64 -19.16 21.37
N LEU A 113 8.39 -20.22 21.61
CA LEU A 113 8.21 -21.10 22.78
C LEU A 113 8.30 -20.34 24.10
N ALA A 114 9.20 -19.36 24.18
CA ALA A 114 9.38 -18.51 25.36
C ALA A 114 8.33 -17.39 25.49
N GLY A 115 7.41 -17.23 24.53
CA GLY A 115 6.41 -16.16 24.54
C GLY A 115 6.99 -14.75 24.35
N LEU A 116 8.19 -14.63 23.77
CA LEU A 116 8.90 -13.36 23.57
C LEU A 116 8.54 -12.67 22.26
N LEU A 117 7.78 -13.31 21.37
CA LEU A 117 7.33 -12.73 20.11
C LEU A 117 5.97 -12.06 20.29
N LYS A 118 5.80 -10.93 19.61
CA LYS A 118 4.52 -10.26 19.47
C LYS A 118 4.01 -10.42 18.04
N PRO A 119 2.78 -10.92 17.83
CA PRO A 119 2.21 -11.05 16.49
C PRO A 119 1.87 -9.67 15.91
N SER A 120 2.11 -9.50 14.63
CA SER A 120 1.53 -8.42 13.85
C SER A 120 0.08 -8.71 13.55
N TYR A 121 -0.76 -7.68 13.54
CA TYR A 121 -2.16 -7.85 13.15
C TYR A 121 -2.26 -8.15 11.65
N ILE A 122 -2.85 -9.28 11.32
CA ILE A 122 -3.18 -9.67 9.95
C ILE A 122 -4.70 -9.55 9.77
N PRO A 123 -5.18 -8.68 8.89
CA PRO A 123 -6.61 -8.51 8.66
C PRO A 123 -7.27 -9.79 8.14
N PRO A 124 -8.58 -9.94 8.36
CA PRO A 124 -9.37 -11.01 7.76
C PRO A 124 -9.21 -11.07 6.24
N LYS A 125 -9.40 -12.24 5.66
CA LYS A 125 -9.18 -12.52 4.23
C LYS A 125 -9.93 -11.52 3.31
N GLU A 126 -11.19 -11.23 3.60
CA GLU A 126 -11.98 -10.28 2.82
C GLU A 126 -11.39 -8.87 2.85
N GLN A 127 -10.94 -8.41 4.01
CA GLN A 127 -10.31 -7.10 4.15
C GLN A 127 -8.96 -7.05 3.40
N ARG A 128 -8.17 -8.14 3.42
CA ARG A 128 -6.93 -8.22 2.64
C ARG A 128 -7.20 -8.11 1.14
N GLN A 129 -8.24 -8.81 0.64
CA GLN A 129 -8.66 -8.71 -0.76
C GLN A 129 -9.10 -7.29 -1.14
N LEU A 130 -9.88 -6.65 -0.26
CA LEU A 130 -10.31 -5.27 -0.46
C LEU A 130 -9.11 -4.30 -0.50
N ARG A 131 -8.15 -4.45 0.42
CA ARG A 131 -6.89 -3.67 0.42
C ARG A 131 -6.11 -3.81 -0.88
N ASP A 132 -6.00 -5.00 -1.43
CA ASP A 132 -5.27 -5.21 -2.67
C ASP A 132 -5.93 -4.43 -3.82
N LEU A 133 -7.27 -4.41 -3.89
CA LEU A 133 -8.02 -3.68 -4.91
C LEU A 133 -7.93 -2.16 -4.74
N THR A 134 -8.15 -1.65 -3.52
CA THR A 134 -8.10 -0.20 -3.26
C THR A 134 -6.69 0.36 -3.45
N ARG A 135 -5.65 -0.36 -3.03
CA ARG A 135 -4.26 0.02 -3.24
C ARG A 135 -3.88 0.01 -4.72
N TYR A 136 -4.35 -0.98 -5.49
CA TYR A 136 -4.12 -1.02 -6.93
C TYR A 136 -4.82 0.13 -7.63
N ARG A 137 -6.11 0.41 -7.29
CA ARG A 137 -6.84 1.59 -7.78
C ARG A 137 -6.08 2.88 -7.51
N ASN A 138 -5.53 3.05 -6.31
CA ASN A 138 -4.77 4.24 -5.95
C ASN A 138 -3.49 4.39 -6.79
N LYS A 139 -2.78 3.29 -7.08
CA LYS A 139 -1.62 3.33 -7.98
C LYS A 139 -2.00 3.76 -9.40
N LEU A 140 -3.12 3.27 -9.93
CA LEU A 140 -3.61 3.68 -11.25
C LEU A 140 -3.99 5.17 -11.27
N ILE A 141 -4.61 5.69 -10.21
CA ILE A 141 -4.92 7.13 -10.10
C ILE A 141 -3.63 7.97 -10.06
N GLN A 142 -2.60 7.51 -9.36
CA GLN A 142 -1.28 8.16 -9.35
C GLN A 142 -0.62 8.12 -10.74
N GLN A 143 -0.76 7.00 -11.46
CA GLN A 143 -0.30 6.89 -12.85
C GLN A 143 -0.98 7.92 -13.75
N ILE A 144 -2.32 8.06 -13.69
CA ILE A 144 -3.05 9.09 -14.43
C ILE A 144 -2.51 10.49 -14.11
N ALA A 145 -2.28 10.81 -12.83
CA ALA A 145 -1.72 12.10 -12.43
C ALA A 145 -0.29 12.31 -12.99
N SER A 146 0.53 11.26 -13.01
CA SER A 146 1.87 11.29 -13.60
C SER A 146 1.82 11.54 -15.11
N GLU A 147 0.92 10.87 -15.84
CA GLU A 147 0.76 11.05 -17.27
C GLU A 147 0.19 12.42 -17.61
N LYS A 148 -0.75 12.96 -16.82
CA LYS A 148 -1.20 14.36 -16.97
C LYS A 148 -0.04 15.36 -16.81
N ASN A 149 0.83 15.15 -15.82
CA ASN A 149 2.01 15.99 -15.63
C ASN A 149 3.01 15.86 -16.79
N ARG A 150 3.12 14.68 -17.40
CA ARG A 150 3.95 14.47 -18.61
C ARG A 150 3.35 15.22 -19.80
N MET A 151 2.03 15.15 -19.99
CA MET A 151 1.32 15.88 -21.03
C MET A 151 1.54 17.39 -20.90
N MET A 152 1.46 17.93 -19.68
CA MET A 152 1.73 19.36 -19.44
C MET A 152 3.16 19.77 -19.80
N ARG A 153 4.16 18.89 -19.55
CA ARG A 153 5.56 19.18 -19.94
C ARG A 153 5.73 19.23 -21.46
N ILE A 154 5.04 18.37 -22.21
CA ILE A 154 5.06 18.41 -23.68
C ILE A 154 4.40 19.71 -24.20
N LEU A 155 3.28 20.12 -23.59
CA LEU A 155 2.66 21.40 -23.94
C LEU A 155 3.57 22.59 -23.63
N GLU A 156 4.29 22.57 -22.50
CA GLU A 156 5.30 23.59 -22.18
C GLU A 156 6.47 23.61 -23.19
N ASP A 157 6.91 22.44 -23.67
CA ASP A 157 7.93 22.32 -24.71
C ASP A 157 7.47 22.95 -26.03
N CYS A 158 6.19 22.79 -26.36
CA CYS A 158 5.53 23.45 -27.49
C CYS A 158 5.27 24.97 -27.28
N ASN A 159 5.65 25.53 -26.15
CA ASN A 159 5.27 26.88 -25.71
C ASN A 159 3.76 27.11 -25.57
N ILE A 160 2.99 26.06 -25.29
CA ILE A 160 1.56 26.13 -24.95
C ILE A 160 1.44 26.40 -23.44
N LYS A 161 0.95 27.58 -23.06
CA LYS A 161 0.93 28.09 -21.67
C LYS A 161 -0.43 27.90 -20.99
N LEU A 162 -1.16 26.84 -21.31
CA LEU A 162 -2.51 26.62 -20.80
C LEU A 162 -2.55 26.58 -19.25
N SER A 163 -1.54 26.02 -18.60
CA SER A 163 -1.43 25.99 -17.14
C SER A 163 -1.27 27.36 -16.47
N SER A 164 -0.90 28.41 -17.21
CA SER A 164 -0.76 29.76 -16.68
C SER A 164 -2.08 30.52 -16.62
N VAL A 165 -3.05 30.12 -17.44
CA VAL A 165 -4.34 30.82 -17.60
C VAL A 165 -5.53 30.05 -17.03
N VAL A 166 -5.37 28.73 -16.81
CA VAL A 166 -6.38 27.89 -16.14
C VAL A 166 -5.86 27.34 -14.83
N SER A 167 -6.68 27.43 -13.78
CA SER A 167 -6.34 26.88 -12.45
C SER A 167 -6.39 25.35 -12.41
N ASP A 168 -7.23 24.75 -13.25
CA ASP A 168 -7.39 23.29 -13.37
C ASP A 168 -7.34 22.87 -14.85
N THR A 169 -6.20 22.29 -15.23
CA THR A 169 -5.99 21.73 -16.57
C THR A 169 -6.79 20.43 -16.83
N SER A 170 -7.50 19.92 -15.82
CA SER A 170 -8.43 18.79 -15.94
C SER A 170 -9.88 19.25 -16.09
N GLY A 171 -10.14 20.56 -16.05
CA GLY A 171 -11.47 21.12 -16.29
C GLY A 171 -11.94 20.88 -17.73
N ALA A 172 -13.26 20.96 -17.96
CA ALA A 172 -13.87 20.62 -19.25
C ALA A 172 -13.27 21.43 -20.41
N THR A 173 -13.15 22.74 -20.28
CA THR A 173 -12.57 23.61 -21.33
C THR A 173 -11.13 23.22 -21.63
N ALA A 174 -10.27 23.11 -20.61
CA ALA A 174 -8.86 22.76 -20.79
C ALA A 174 -8.70 21.38 -21.45
N THR A 175 -9.51 20.39 -21.01
CA THR A 175 -9.51 19.05 -21.60
C THR A 175 -9.89 19.08 -23.08
N SER A 176 -10.96 19.81 -23.46
CA SER A 176 -11.38 19.94 -24.86
C SER A 176 -10.32 20.63 -25.73
N LEU A 177 -9.67 21.68 -25.20
CA LEU A 177 -8.58 22.37 -25.93
C LEU A 177 -7.37 21.43 -26.14
N ILE A 178 -6.99 20.67 -25.11
CA ILE A 178 -5.91 19.66 -25.21
C ILE A 178 -6.30 18.58 -26.23
N ASP A 179 -7.55 18.14 -26.26
CA ASP A 179 -8.01 17.15 -27.23
C ASP A 179 -7.88 17.65 -28.67
N MET A 180 -8.26 18.90 -28.93
CA MET A 180 -8.07 19.52 -30.25
C MET A 180 -6.59 19.65 -30.63
N LEU A 181 -5.72 20.01 -29.66
CA LEU A 181 -4.27 20.05 -29.90
C LEU A 181 -3.69 18.65 -30.18
N CYS A 182 -4.18 17.62 -29.53
CA CYS A 182 -3.81 16.23 -29.80
C CYS A 182 -4.24 15.76 -31.21
N GLU A 183 -5.28 16.35 -31.79
CA GLU A 183 -5.71 16.12 -33.17
C GLU A 183 -4.87 16.92 -34.19
N GLY A 184 -3.92 17.70 -33.74
CA GLY A 184 -3.08 18.56 -34.58
C GLY A 184 -3.82 19.80 -35.08
N LYS A 185 -4.91 20.17 -34.45
CA LYS A 185 -5.72 21.30 -34.85
C LYS A 185 -5.05 22.64 -34.44
N VAL A 186 -4.90 23.55 -35.37
CA VAL A 186 -4.58 24.95 -35.07
C VAL A 186 -5.85 25.60 -34.54
N LEU A 187 -5.83 26.02 -33.29
CA LEU A 187 -7.01 26.58 -32.63
C LEU A 187 -7.35 27.96 -33.14
N THR A 188 -8.64 28.23 -33.34
CA THR A 188 -9.19 29.51 -33.67
C THR A 188 -10.01 30.09 -32.51
N LEU A 189 -10.32 31.37 -32.53
CA LEU A 189 -11.16 31.98 -31.49
C LEU A 189 -12.55 31.34 -31.40
N ASP A 190 -13.10 30.90 -32.54
CA ASP A 190 -14.39 30.20 -32.56
C ASP A 190 -14.31 28.83 -31.93
N ASP A 191 -13.20 28.11 -32.07
CA ASP A 191 -12.95 26.85 -31.39
C ASP A 191 -12.91 27.05 -29.87
N ILE A 192 -12.17 28.07 -29.41
CA ILE A 192 -12.11 28.42 -27.98
C ILE A 192 -13.53 28.75 -27.47
N LYS A 193 -14.28 29.60 -28.17
CA LYS A 193 -15.66 30.00 -27.78
C LYS A 193 -16.61 28.79 -27.71
N SER A 194 -16.43 27.82 -28.59
CA SER A 194 -17.30 26.62 -28.64
C SER A 194 -17.20 25.76 -27.39
N VAL A 195 -16.04 25.75 -26.71
CA VAL A 195 -15.77 24.94 -25.49
C VAL A 195 -15.61 25.79 -24.23
N TYR A 196 -15.78 27.10 -24.35
CA TYR A 196 -15.61 28.04 -23.25
C TYR A 196 -16.76 27.96 -22.25
N HIS A 197 -16.43 27.66 -21.00
CA HIS A 197 -17.37 27.71 -19.89
C HIS A 197 -17.13 28.99 -19.07
N GLY A 198 -18.13 29.85 -18.96
CA GLY A 198 -18.05 31.21 -18.40
C GLY A 198 -17.67 31.33 -16.91
N LYS A 199 -17.15 30.29 -16.30
CA LYS A 199 -16.59 30.28 -14.93
C LYS A 199 -15.06 30.42 -14.90
N LEU A 200 -14.42 30.53 -16.07
CA LEU A 200 -12.99 30.72 -16.16
C LEU A 200 -12.65 32.18 -15.91
N SER A 201 -11.53 32.45 -15.24
CA SER A 201 -11.01 33.81 -15.05
C SER A 201 -10.37 34.38 -16.32
N ALA A 202 -9.82 33.52 -17.20
CA ALA A 202 -9.22 33.89 -18.45
C ALA A 202 -10.26 34.11 -19.53
N SER A 203 -10.07 35.12 -20.37
CA SER A 203 -10.91 35.41 -21.54
C SER A 203 -10.66 34.39 -22.67
N PRO A 204 -11.58 34.24 -23.64
CA PRO A 204 -11.34 33.44 -24.84
C PRO A 204 -10.09 33.85 -25.63
N GLU A 205 -9.78 35.12 -25.66
CA GLU A 205 -8.61 35.70 -26.35
C GLU A 205 -7.31 35.29 -25.63
N GLU A 206 -7.27 35.38 -24.30
CA GLU A 206 -6.14 34.91 -23.47
C GLU A 206 -5.93 33.41 -23.60
N LEU A 207 -7.00 32.61 -23.67
CA LEU A 207 -6.91 31.18 -23.90
C LEU A 207 -6.35 30.85 -25.29
N LEU A 208 -6.73 31.61 -26.33
CA LEU A 208 -6.19 31.45 -27.67
C LEU A 208 -4.69 31.74 -27.68
N GLU A 209 -4.27 32.84 -27.05
CA GLU A 209 -2.87 33.23 -26.96
C GLU A 209 -2.07 32.15 -26.23
N ALA A 210 -2.59 31.63 -25.08
CA ALA A 210 -1.96 30.58 -24.31
C ALA A 210 -1.87 29.23 -25.06
N CYS A 211 -2.77 28.99 -26.02
CA CYS A 211 -2.77 27.76 -26.84
C CYS A 211 -2.03 27.96 -28.19
N THR A 212 -1.44 29.12 -28.43
CA THR A 212 -0.64 29.37 -29.63
C THR A 212 0.82 29.07 -29.35
N GLY A 213 1.38 28.08 -30.07
CA GLY A 213 2.76 27.65 -29.85
C GLY A 213 3.30 26.85 -31.05
N PHE A 214 4.40 26.14 -30.82
CA PHE A 214 5.16 25.42 -31.85
C PHE A 214 4.90 23.90 -31.75
N VAL A 215 3.72 23.46 -32.15
CA VAL A 215 3.32 22.04 -32.09
C VAL A 215 3.81 21.34 -33.35
N GLU A 216 4.70 20.35 -33.17
CA GLU A 216 5.26 19.52 -34.23
C GLU A 216 4.61 18.13 -34.22
N GLU A 217 4.78 17.34 -35.31
CA GLU A 217 4.18 16.04 -35.48
C GLU A 217 4.52 15.06 -34.34
N HIS A 218 5.76 15.05 -33.86
CA HIS A 218 6.16 14.18 -32.74
C HIS A 218 5.49 14.56 -31.44
N HIS A 219 5.21 15.84 -31.18
CA HIS A 219 4.47 16.28 -30.00
C HIS A 219 3.02 15.78 -30.07
N ILE A 220 2.37 15.90 -31.23
CA ILE A 220 1.01 15.41 -31.46
C ILE A 220 0.96 13.90 -31.19
N TYR A 221 1.90 13.14 -31.76
CA TYR A 221 1.98 11.69 -31.53
C TYR A 221 2.13 11.33 -30.04
N LEU A 222 3.04 12.00 -29.31
CA LEU A 222 3.24 11.76 -27.90
C LEU A 222 2.00 12.11 -27.07
N LEU A 223 1.36 13.24 -27.35
CA LEU A 223 0.11 13.66 -26.68
C LEU A 223 -1.01 12.64 -26.91
N GLN A 224 -1.17 12.14 -28.14
CA GLN A 224 -2.14 11.08 -28.45
C GLN A 224 -1.87 9.79 -27.66
N MET A 225 -0.61 9.36 -27.58
CA MET A 225 -0.24 8.17 -26.81
C MET A 225 -0.53 8.31 -25.33
N ILE A 226 -0.21 9.48 -24.74
CA ILE A 226 -0.50 9.79 -23.34
C ILE A 226 -2.02 9.83 -23.10
N ARG A 227 -2.79 10.45 -23.98
CA ARG A 227 -4.25 10.49 -23.89
C ARG A 227 -4.87 9.09 -23.92
N LYS A 228 -4.35 8.22 -24.77
CA LYS A 228 -4.77 6.83 -24.86
C LYS A 228 -4.47 6.08 -23.57
N ASP A 229 -3.27 6.22 -23.00
CA ASP A 229 -2.89 5.60 -21.72
C ASP A 229 -3.79 6.09 -20.58
N ILE A 230 -4.03 7.39 -20.48
CA ILE A 230 -4.95 7.98 -19.49
C ILE A 230 -6.35 7.37 -19.61
N SER A 231 -6.91 7.30 -20.83
CA SER A 231 -8.25 6.77 -21.08
C SER A 231 -8.36 5.30 -20.67
N GLN A 232 -7.39 4.47 -21.07
CA GLN A 232 -7.36 3.05 -20.69
C GLN A 232 -7.22 2.86 -19.19
N THR A 233 -6.36 3.66 -18.55
CA THR A 233 -6.16 3.59 -17.09
C THR A 233 -7.40 4.07 -16.34
N GLN A 234 -8.12 5.08 -16.84
CA GLN A 234 -9.40 5.52 -16.27
C GLN A 234 -10.47 4.41 -16.32
N GLN A 235 -10.54 3.65 -17.42
CA GLN A 235 -11.43 2.51 -17.52
C GLN A 235 -11.12 1.45 -16.46
N LEU A 236 -9.84 1.08 -16.27
CA LEU A 236 -9.43 0.15 -15.22
C LEU A 236 -9.79 0.67 -13.82
N VAL A 237 -9.64 1.96 -13.56
CA VAL A 237 -10.06 2.58 -12.28
C VAL A 237 -11.58 2.45 -12.09
N SER A 238 -12.38 2.61 -13.15
CA SER A 238 -13.84 2.45 -13.09
C SER A 238 -14.21 1.01 -12.76
N GLU A 239 -13.64 0.03 -13.46
CA GLU A 239 -13.89 -1.40 -13.23
C GLU A 239 -13.53 -1.84 -11.81
N LEU A 240 -12.37 -1.36 -11.29
CA LEU A 240 -11.96 -1.61 -9.90
C LEU A 240 -12.94 -0.98 -8.90
N SER A 241 -13.42 0.24 -9.19
CA SER A 241 -14.37 0.94 -8.32
C SER A 241 -15.68 0.21 -8.21
N GLU A 242 -16.21 -0.33 -9.32
CA GLU A 242 -17.42 -1.16 -9.30
C GLU A 242 -17.20 -2.46 -8.51
N ARG A 243 -16.05 -3.11 -8.67
CA ARG A 243 -15.73 -4.32 -7.90
C ARG A 243 -15.61 -4.04 -6.40
N ILE A 244 -14.99 -2.93 -6.01
CA ILE A 244 -14.88 -2.48 -4.61
C ILE A 244 -16.27 -2.20 -4.05
N LYS A 245 -17.11 -1.50 -4.77
CA LYS A 245 -18.50 -1.21 -4.39
C LYS A 245 -19.31 -2.49 -4.11
N ILE A 246 -19.20 -3.50 -4.99
CA ILE A 246 -19.86 -4.81 -4.78
C ILE A 246 -19.38 -5.47 -3.48
N LEU A 247 -18.08 -5.46 -3.21
CA LEU A 247 -17.52 -6.06 -1.99
C LEU A 247 -17.94 -5.31 -0.71
N LEU A 248 -18.17 -4.01 -0.81
CA LEU A 248 -18.56 -3.15 0.30
C LEU A 248 -20.09 -3.01 0.45
N SER A 249 -20.91 -3.52 -0.47
CA SER A 249 -22.37 -3.36 -0.45
C SER A 249 -23.03 -3.82 0.86
N LYS A 250 -22.49 -4.85 1.49
CA LYS A 250 -22.98 -5.34 2.79
C LYS A 250 -22.75 -4.36 3.96
N TYR A 251 -21.96 -3.32 3.77
CA TYR A 251 -21.63 -2.31 4.76
C TYR A 251 -22.14 -0.91 4.39
N GLU A 252 -23.05 -0.81 3.43
CA GLU A 252 -23.53 0.45 2.84
C GLU A 252 -23.97 1.46 3.92
N ASN A 253 -24.73 1.03 4.93
CA ASN A 253 -25.17 1.91 6.04
C ASN A 253 -23.99 2.57 6.77
N VAL A 254 -22.92 1.84 7.02
CA VAL A 254 -21.73 2.38 7.70
C VAL A 254 -20.97 3.32 6.78
N LEU A 255 -20.91 3.00 5.48
CA LEU A 255 -20.24 3.86 4.49
C LEU A 255 -20.96 5.20 4.35
N GLU A 256 -22.30 5.20 4.30
CA GLU A 256 -23.09 6.45 4.25
C GLU A 256 -22.84 7.30 5.50
N LEU A 257 -22.86 6.68 6.68
CA LEU A 257 -22.57 7.39 7.95
C LEU A 257 -21.16 8.04 7.95
N LEU A 258 -20.17 7.35 7.40
CA LEU A 258 -18.81 7.90 7.29
C LEU A 258 -18.71 9.04 6.27
N LYS A 259 -19.56 9.06 5.24
CA LYS A 259 -19.62 10.14 4.25
C LYS A 259 -20.20 11.45 4.80
N GLU A 260 -20.93 11.41 5.91
CA GLU A 260 -21.43 12.61 6.60
C GLU A 260 -20.28 13.44 7.18
N ILE A 261 -19.11 12.84 7.40
CA ILE A 261 -17.92 13.54 7.91
C ILE A 261 -17.39 14.48 6.82
N PRO A 262 -17.25 15.79 7.11
CA PRO A 262 -16.73 16.74 6.12
C PRO A 262 -15.38 16.33 5.54
N GLY A 263 -15.28 16.29 4.20
CA GLY A 263 -14.07 15.89 3.49
C GLY A 263 -13.93 14.38 3.20
N PHE A 264 -14.88 13.55 3.66
CA PHE A 264 -14.90 12.12 3.40
C PHE A 264 -15.70 11.83 2.12
N SER A 265 -15.02 11.81 0.99
CA SER A 265 -15.62 11.34 -0.27
C SER A 265 -15.78 9.81 -0.26
N THR A 266 -16.64 9.26 -1.12
CA THR A 266 -16.83 7.81 -1.29
C THR A 266 -15.50 7.06 -1.38
N LYS A 267 -14.58 7.54 -2.21
CA LYS A 267 -13.25 6.94 -2.37
C LYS A 267 -12.44 6.93 -1.06
N VAL A 268 -12.47 8.03 -0.31
CA VAL A 268 -11.75 8.14 0.97
C VAL A 268 -12.32 7.16 1.99
N VAL A 269 -13.65 7.01 2.05
CA VAL A 269 -14.31 6.06 2.94
C VAL A 269 -13.97 4.62 2.56
N GLU A 270 -14.01 4.27 1.28
CA GLU A 270 -13.63 2.94 0.78
C GLU A 270 -12.18 2.60 1.12
N ASP A 271 -11.25 3.54 0.88
CA ASP A 271 -9.83 3.38 1.19
C ASP A 271 -9.62 3.23 2.71
N LEU A 272 -10.29 4.04 3.52
CA LEU A 272 -10.23 3.97 4.99
C LEU A 272 -10.72 2.62 5.50
N VAL A 273 -11.94 2.21 5.12
CA VAL A 273 -12.52 0.94 5.55
C VAL A 273 -11.67 -0.25 5.11
N SER A 274 -11.07 -0.19 3.92
CA SER A 274 -10.15 -1.25 3.46
C SER A 274 -8.91 -1.37 4.34
N GLU A 275 -8.39 -0.25 4.85
CA GLU A 275 -7.16 -0.22 5.64
C GLU A 275 -7.39 -0.52 7.12
N ILE A 276 -8.39 0.05 7.76
CA ILE A 276 -8.62 -0.14 9.19
C ILE A 276 -9.64 -1.24 9.53
N GLY A 277 -10.49 -1.63 8.55
CA GLY A 277 -11.64 -2.49 8.80
C GLY A 277 -12.78 -1.74 9.48
N LEU A 278 -13.80 -2.50 9.91
CA LEU A 278 -14.93 -1.98 10.69
C LEU A 278 -14.88 -2.39 12.16
N ASP A 279 -14.06 -3.39 12.49
CA ASP A 279 -13.82 -3.81 13.87
C ASP A 279 -12.76 -2.90 14.51
N MET A 280 -13.23 -1.98 15.35
CA MET A 280 -12.37 -1.02 16.05
C MET A 280 -11.74 -1.60 17.31
N SER A 281 -12.01 -2.85 17.69
CA SER A 281 -11.41 -3.50 18.86
C SER A 281 -9.89 -3.60 18.78
N HIS A 282 -9.34 -3.57 17.55
CA HIS A 282 -7.90 -3.56 17.28
C HIS A 282 -7.21 -2.24 17.65
N PHE A 283 -7.99 -1.17 17.88
CA PHE A 283 -7.48 0.13 18.29
C PHE A 283 -7.97 0.46 19.70
N PRO A 284 -7.16 0.21 20.77
CA PRO A 284 -7.57 0.42 22.15
C PRO A 284 -8.00 1.87 22.47
N SER A 285 -7.54 2.85 21.68
CA SER A 285 -7.95 4.26 21.80
C SER A 285 -7.73 5.01 20.48
N GLU A 286 -8.29 6.22 20.40
CA GLU A 286 -8.08 7.19 19.32
C GLU A 286 -6.60 7.51 19.08
N LYS A 287 -5.77 7.45 20.14
CA LYS A 287 -4.32 7.70 20.05
C LYS A 287 -3.61 6.58 19.27
N HIS A 288 -4.05 5.35 19.43
CA HIS A 288 -3.52 4.21 18.68
C HIS A 288 -3.87 4.32 17.20
N LEU A 289 -5.10 4.70 16.88
CA LEU A 289 -5.51 4.94 15.49
C LEU A 289 -4.73 6.11 14.87
N SER A 290 -4.56 7.21 15.59
CA SER A 290 -3.78 8.38 15.14
C SER A 290 -2.30 8.04 14.94
N SER A 291 -1.73 7.22 15.82
CA SER A 291 -0.36 6.72 15.68
C SER A 291 -0.21 5.82 14.46
N TRP A 292 -1.17 4.92 14.25
CA TRP A 292 -1.23 4.06 13.08
C TRP A 292 -1.32 4.87 11.79
N ALA A 293 -2.18 5.89 11.74
CA ALA A 293 -2.31 6.80 10.61
C ALA A 293 -1.07 7.70 10.39
N GLY A 294 -0.07 7.64 11.27
CA GLY A 294 1.14 8.46 11.19
C GLY A 294 0.89 9.95 11.50
N LEU A 295 -0.21 10.26 12.17
CA LEU A 295 -0.57 11.61 12.58
C LEU A 295 0.10 12.00 13.91
N SER A 296 0.57 11.03 14.69
CA SER A 296 1.28 11.29 15.95
C SER A 296 2.73 11.71 15.67
N PRO A 297 3.23 12.78 16.31
CA PRO A 297 4.63 13.17 16.20
C PRO A 297 5.52 12.06 16.78
N GLY A 298 6.57 11.68 16.05
CA GLY A 298 7.56 10.71 16.53
C GLY A 298 8.36 11.28 17.70
N ASN A 299 8.20 10.71 18.90
CA ASN A 299 9.00 11.03 20.07
C ASN A 299 10.23 10.11 20.14
N ASN A 300 11.25 10.40 19.34
CA ASN A 300 12.55 9.76 19.48
C ASN A 300 13.45 10.66 20.32
N GLU A 301 13.37 10.53 21.63
CA GLU A 301 14.22 11.23 22.58
C GLU A 301 15.20 10.23 23.20
N SER A 302 16.50 10.52 23.13
CA SER A 302 17.53 9.75 23.80
C SER A 302 18.45 10.72 24.54
N ALA A 303 18.52 10.58 25.87
CA ALA A 303 19.35 11.41 26.76
C ALA A 303 19.06 12.93 26.61
N GLY A 304 17.80 13.33 26.56
CA GLY A 304 17.39 14.74 26.45
C GLY A 304 17.60 15.38 25.07
N LYS A 305 18.09 14.61 24.08
CA LYS A 305 18.23 15.08 22.71
C LYS A 305 17.16 14.46 21.82
N LYS A 306 16.26 15.31 21.30
CA LYS A 306 15.28 14.88 20.27
C LYS A 306 16.03 14.48 19.00
N LYS A 307 16.08 13.19 18.69
CA LYS A 307 16.50 12.72 17.38
C LYS A 307 15.27 12.83 16.45
N CYS A 308 15.21 13.90 15.67
CA CYS A 308 14.33 13.90 14.51
C CYS A 308 14.74 12.70 13.64
N PRO A 309 13.80 11.81 13.25
CA PRO A 309 14.10 10.85 12.22
C PRO A 309 14.58 11.66 11.01
N ASN A 310 15.79 11.38 10.53
CA ASN A 310 16.25 11.89 9.24
C ASN A 310 15.32 11.31 8.18
N HIS A 311 14.17 11.93 8.00
CA HIS A 311 13.50 11.88 6.73
C HIS A 311 14.43 12.63 5.78
N SER A 312 15.15 11.89 4.95
CA SER A 312 15.71 12.44 3.73
C SER A 312 14.56 13.12 3.02
N ARG A 313 14.37 14.41 3.30
CA ARG A 313 13.55 15.30 2.51
C ARG A 313 14.20 15.34 1.14
N LYS A 314 13.78 14.48 0.23
CA LYS A 314 13.68 14.91 -1.15
C LYS A 314 12.60 15.99 -1.11
N GLN A 315 13.07 17.24 -1.13
CA GLN A 315 12.24 18.40 -1.35
C GLN A 315 11.58 18.20 -2.72
N THR A 316 10.34 17.79 -2.70
CA THR A 316 9.42 18.03 -3.79
C THR A 316 8.41 19.03 -3.26
N GLY A 317 8.23 20.10 -4.04
CA GLY A 317 7.66 21.41 -3.74
C GLY A 317 6.33 21.41 -3.00
N LYS A 318 6.09 22.60 -2.47
CA LYS A 318 4.91 23.11 -1.78
C LYS A 318 3.60 22.43 -2.19
N GLY A 319 2.92 21.80 -1.21
CA GLY A 319 1.61 21.21 -1.40
C GLY A 319 1.56 19.72 -1.04
N GLY A 320 2.10 19.36 0.11
CA GLY A 320 2.02 17.97 0.60
C GLY A 320 0.62 17.64 1.10
N ASN A 321 -0.19 17.07 0.23
CA ASN A 321 -1.44 16.43 0.60
C ASN A 321 -1.18 15.34 1.65
N TYR A 322 -1.94 15.33 2.73
CA TYR A 322 -1.96 14.27 3.76
C TYR A 322 -2.17 12.85 3.20
N ARG A 323 -2.62 12.73 1.95
CA ARG A 323 -2.77 11.49 1.20
C ARG A 323 -1.46 10.73 0.93
N SER A 324 -0.30 11.41 0.82
CA SER A 324 0.97 10.77 0.44
C SER A 324 1.58 9.88 1.54
N ARG A 325 1.04 9.90 2.76
CA ARG A 325 1.51 9.06 3.87
C ARG A 325 0.80 7.72 3.99
N MET A 326 -0.43 7.60 3.51
CA MET A 326 -1.12 6.29 3.43
C MET A 326 -0.55 5.39 2.32
N ASP A 327 0.10 5.99 1.31
CA ASP A 327 0.71 5.27 0.19
C ASP A 327 2.15 4.81 0.48
N CYS A 328 2.72 5.18 1.64
CA CYS A 328 4.09 4.84 2.00
C CYS A 328 4.16 3.45 2.61
N ASP A 329 4.73 2.55 1.84
CA ASP A 329 5.18 1.21 2.22
C ASP A 329 4.06 0.20 2.54
N PRO A 330 3.75 -0.70 1.60
CA PRO A 330 2.78 -1.78 1.80
C PRO A 330 3.17 -2.77 2.92
N TYR A 331 4.33 -2.58 3.54
CA TYR A 331 4.93 -3.49 4.52
C TYR A 331 5.24 -2.82 5.87
N LYS A 332 4.73 -1.61 6.16
CA LYS A 332 4.77 -1.11 7.52
C LYS A 332 3.85 -1.95 8.39
N GLU A 333 4.43 -2.93 9.00
CA GLU A 333 3.85 -3.72 10.06
C GLU A 333 3.59 -2.82 11.25
N TYR A 334 2.33 -2.68 11.59
CA TYR A 334 1.91 -1.98 12.80
C TYR A 334 1.98 -2.99 13.94
N VAL A 335 2.99 -2.83 14.77
CA VAL A 335 3.08 -3.53 16.05
C VAL A 335 2.32 -2.69 17.06
N PHE A 336 1.22 -3.21 17.56
CA PHE A 336 0.59 -2.66 18.75
C PHE A 336 1.54 -2.88 19.93
N GLN A 337 1.98 -1.80 20.56
CA GLN A 337 2.67 -1.85 21.85
C GLN A 337 1.68 -2.05 22.97
#